data_ee10d4915e27a0e9b20ba2ad570ac923
#
_entry.id   ee10d4915e27a0e9b20ba2ad570ac923
#
_cell.length_a   1.000
_cell.length_b   1.000
_cell.length_c   1.000
_cell.angle_alpha   90.00
_cell.angle_beta   90.00
_cell.angle_gamma   90.00
#
_symmetry.space_group_name_H-M   'P 1'
#
loop_
_entity.id
_entity.type
_entity.pdbx_description
1 polymer ?
#
loop_
_entity_poly.entity_id
_entity_poly.type
_entity_poly.pdbx_seq_one_letter_code
_entity_poly.pdbx_strand_id
1 'polypeptide(L)'
;MTKIPVFTDDPGWHGKRLKEAFAMRGYQAVFISLKDCYFNLIEGHAGIVIPGFDELPPIAFVRGVPGGSLQQVITRLDVLHALEALGVKVYNDGRAVERTVDKAMTSFFLHQHGIATPQTWVCESRHVAQSIIEREATKQPLVIKPLFGSQGQGVRLIKQGDAFPVPMERHI
;
A
#
# COMPACT_ATOMS: atom_id res chain seq x y z
N MET A 1 14.65 -17.80 20.13
CA MET A 1 14.76 -16.94 18.93
C MET A 1 13.80 -15.79 19.06
N THR A 2 14.27 -14.57 18.91
CA THR A 2 13.40 -13.38 18.94
C THR A 2 12.49 -13.40 17.71
N LYS A 3 11.18 -13.29 17.95
CA LYS A 3 10.17 -13.23 16.90
C LYS A 3 10.14 -11.81 16.31
N ILE A 4 10.03 -11.69 14.98
CA ILE A 4 9.86 -10.42 14.27
C ILE A 4 8.62 -10.54 13.39
N PRO A 5 7.60 -9.67 13.56
CA PRO A 5 6.45 -9.65 12.68
C PRO A 5 6.86 -9.14 11.29
N VAL A 6 6.41 -9.85 10.26
CA VAL A 6 6.56 -9.48 8.85
C VAL A 6 5.16 -9.33 8.29
N PHE A 7 4.74 -8.09 8.09
CA PHE A 7 3.41 -7.79 7.60
C PHE A 7 3.29 -8.08 6.10
N THR A 8 2.45 -9.05 5.76
CA THR A 8 2.14 -9.45 4.38
C THR A 8 0.97 -10.42 4.34
N ASP A 9 0.13 -10.32 3.31
CA ASP A 9 -0.93 -11.31 3.01
C ASP A 9 -0.44 -12.41 2.07
N ASP A 10 0.65 -12.15 1.34
CA ASP A 10 1.25 -13.09 0.40
C ASP A 10 2.76 -13.19 0.65
N PRO A 11 3.19 -14.12 1.51
CA PRO A 11 4.61 -14.34 1.74
C PRO A 11 5.34 -14.86 0.49
N GLY A 12 4.75 -15.77 -0.27
CA GLY A 12 5.27 -16.30 -1.52
C GLY A 12 6.79 -16.56 -1.53
N TRP A 13 7.43 -16.35 -2.69
CA TRP A 13 8.88 -16.46 -2.82
C TRP A 13 9.64 -15.48 -1.93
N HIS A 14 9.17 -14.23 -1.85
CA HIS A 14 9.81 -13.20 -1.01
C HIS A 14 9.77 -13.57 0.47
N GLY A 15 8.64 -14.11 0.96
CA GLY A 15 8.51 -14.56 2.34
C GLY A 15 9.47 -15.70 2.66
N LYS A 16 9.62 -16.68 1.75
CA LYS A 16 10.61 -17.75 1.92
C LYS A 16 12.02 -17.18 2.10
N ARG A 17 12.45 -16.26 1.23
CA ARG A 17 13.78 -15.62 1.30
C ARG A 17 13.96 -14.79 2.58
N LEU A 18 12.92 -14.06 3.00
CA LEU A 18 12.96 -13.32 4.27
C LEU A 18 13.09 -14.26 5.46
N LYS A 19 12.30 -15.34 5.50
CA LYS A 19 12.38 -16.36 6.57
C LYS A 19 13.78 -16.94 6.70
N GLU A 20 14.40 -17.31 5.58
CA GLU A 20 15.79 -17.80 5.54
C GLU A 20 16.79 -16.74 6.06
N ALA A 21 16.66 -15.50 5.58
CA ALA A 21 17.55 -14.41 5.97
C ALA A 21 17.43 -14.02 7.45
N PHE A 22 16.23 -14.06 8.02
CA PHE A 22 16.00 -13.85 9.45
C PHE A 22 16.60 -15.00 10.27
N ALA A 23 16.36 -16.26 9.86
CA ALA A 23 16.88 -17.44 10.54
C ALA A 23 18.41 -17.45 10.60
N MET A 24 19.08 -17.09 9.50
CA MET A 24 20.55 -16.96 9.45
C MET A 24 21.11 -15.93 10.43
N ARG A 25 20.30 -14.99 10.91
CA ARG A 25 20.64 -13.93 11.86
C ARG A 25 20.13 -14.20 13.27
N GLY A 26 19.61 -15.38 13.54
CA GLY A 26 19.11 -15.77 14.87
C GLY A 26 17.70 -15.26 15.20
N TYR A 27 16.94 -14.78 14.18
CA TYR A 27 15.57 -14.29 14.35
C TYR A 27 14.55 -15.26 13.73
N GLN A 28 13.30 -15.17 14.19
CA GLN A 28 12.17 -15.89 13.63
C GLN A 28 11.21 -14.90 12.95
N ALA A 29 11.08 -14.98 11.63
CA ALA A 29 10.03 -14.23 10.92
C ALA A 29 8.66 -14.85 11.18
N VAL A 30 7.70 -14.03 11.63
CA VAL A 30 6.29 -14.40 11.83
C VAL A 30 5.46 -13.59 10.84
N PHE A 31 4.87 -14.27 9.85
CA PHE A 31 4.05 -13.60 8.84
C PHE A 31 2.66 -13.33 9.39
N ILE A 32 2.21 -12.08 9.27
CA ILE A 32 0.94 -11.60 9.82
C ILE A 32 0.29 -10.67 8.82
N SER A 33 -1.02 -10.79 8.63
CA SER A 33 -1.77 -9.80 7.88
C SER A 33 -2.03 -8.57 8.74
N LEU A 34 -1.88 -7.38 8.17
CA LEU A 34 -2.34 -6.13 8.81
C LEU A 34 -3.87 -6.10 9.03
N LYS A 35 -4.63 -6.96 8.35
CA LYS A 35 -6.07 -7.11 8.57
C LYS A 35 -6.40 -7.70 9.94
N ASP A 36 -5.47 -8.46 10.50
CA ASP A 36 -5.64 -9.16 11.78
C ASP A 36 -5.10 -8.34 12.96
N CYS A 37 -4.42 -7.22 12.67
CA CYS A 37 -3.98 -6.25 13.67
C CYS A 37 -5.12 -5.26 13.98
N TYR A 38 -5.24 -4.83 15.22
CA TYR A 38 -6.29 -3.89 15.61
C TYR A 38 -5.87 -3.01 16.78
N PHE A 39 -6.58 -1.89 16.92
CA PHE A 39 -6.43 -1.00 18.07
C PHE A 39 -7.17 -1.56 19.26
N ASN A 40 -6.49 -1.62 20.41
CA ASN A 40 -7.09 -1.92 21.70
C ASN A 40 -6.79 -0.77 22.66
N LEU A 41 -7.71 0.17 22.76
CA LEU A 41 -7.54 1.41 23.52
C LEU A 41 -8.15 1.32 24.94
N ILE A 42 -8.11 0.11 25.51
CA ILE A 42 -8.55 -0.14 26.87
C ILE A 42 -7.39 0.12 27.83
N GLU A 43 -7.65 0.64 29.02
CA GLU A 43 -6.65 0.87 30.05
C GLU A 43 -5.82 -0.39 30.33
N GLY A 44 -4.51 -0.24 30.46
CA GLY A 44 -3.55 -1.34 30.68
C GLY A 44 -3.08 -2.05 29.41
N HIS A 45 -3.54 -1.66 28.21
CA HIS A 45 -3.08 -2.18 26.94
C HIS A 45 -2.12 -1.23 26.23
N ALA A 46 -1.23 -1.81 25.40
CA ALA A 46 -0.24 -1.03 24.63
C ALA A 46 -0.87 -0.22 23.48
N GLY A 47 -2.18 -0.36 23.23
CA GLY A 47 -2.90 0.37 22.17
C GLY A 47 -3.03 -0.39 20.86
N ILE A 48 -2.10 -1.27 20.52
CA ILE A 48 -2.13 -2.10 19.31
C ILE A 48 -1.98 -3.58 19.69
N VAL A 49 -2.78 -4.42 19.04
CA VAL A 49 -2.67 -5.88 19.13
C VAL A 49 -2.11 -6.43 17.82
N ILE A 50 -1.03 -7.20 17.92
CA ILE A 50 -0.42 -7.96 16.84
C ILE A 50 -0.62 -9.45 17.16
N PRO A 51 -1.33 -10.23 16.34
CA PRO A 51 -1.56 -11.65 16.62
C PRO A 51 -0.24 -12.43 16.87
N GLY A 52 -0.21 -13.19 17.97
CA GLY A 52 0.97 -14.00 18.35
C GLY A 52 2.11 -13.21 19.03
N PHE A 53 1.83 -11.95 19.42
CA PHE A 53 2.73 -11.13 20.22
C PHE A 53 1.98 -10.60 21.45
N ASP A 54 2.42 -11.01 22.64
CA ASP A 54 1.85 -10.55 23.92
C ASP A 54 2.34 -9.15 24.29
N GLU A 55 3.53 -8.78 23.80
CA GLU A 55 4.15 -7.44 23.95
C GLU A 55 4.51 -6.88 22.58
N LEU A 56 4.61 -5.55 22.48
CA LEU A 56 5.05 -4.90 21.24
C LEU A 56 6.49 -5.32 20.91
N PRO A 57 6.76 -5.77 19.69
CA PRO A 57 8.09 -6.12 19.26
C PRO A 57 8.96 -4.86 19.11
N PRO A 58 10.28 -4.94 19.29
CA PRO A 58 11.15 -3.78 19.09
C PRO A 58 11.25 -3.35 17.62
N ILE A 59 10.94 -4.25 16.71
CA ILE A 59 11.00 -4.01 15.26
C ILE A 59 9.87 -4.79 14.56
N ALA A 60 9.32 -4.19 13.51
CA ALA A 60 8.39 -4.84 12.59
C ALA A 60 8.85 -4.64 11.14
N PHE A 61 8.62 -5.62 10.28
CA PHE A 61 9.00 -5.56 8.88
C PHE A 61 7.75 -5.50 8.00
N VAL A 62 7.63 -4.49 7.13
CA VAL A 62 6.48 -4.32 6.23
C VAL A 62 6.87 -4.75 4.83
N ARG A 63 6.25 -5.82 4.34
CA ARG A 63 6.43 -6.30 2.97
C ARG A 63 5.30 -5.82 2.06
N GLY A 64 4.11 -5.62 2.59
CA GLY A 64 2.98 -5.13 1.84
C GLY A 64 1.79 -4.77 2.71
N VAL A 65 0.95 -3.87 2.20
CA VAL A 65 -0.33 -3.52 2.80
C VAL A 65 -1.43 -4.12 1.93
N PRO A 66 -2.34 -4.92 2.51
CA PRO A 66 -3.43 -5.52 1.75
C PRO A 66 -4.32 -4.48 1.09
N GLY A 67 -4.83 -4.79 -0.10
CA GLY A 67 -5.85 -3.97 -0.76
C GLY A 67 -7.21 -4.07 -0.04
N GLY A 68 -8.07 -3.06 -0.23
CA GLY A 68 -9.41 -2.99 0.38
C GLY A 68 -10.10 -1.67 0.07
N SER A 69 -11.15 -1.34 0.83
CA SER A 69 -11.75 0.01 0.79
C SER A 69 -10.73 1.04 1.30
N LEU A 70 -10.99 2.32 1.01
CA LEU A 70 -10.12 3.40 1.49
C LEU A 70 -9.98 3.37 3.03
N GLN A 71 -11.09 3.19 3.75
CA GLN A 71 -11.09 3.11 5.21
C GLN A 71 -10.24 1.94 5.73
N GLN A 72 -10.33 0.78 5.09
CA GLN A 72 -9.52 -0.37 5.46
C GLN A 72 -8.03 -0.14 5.22
N VAL A 73 -7.66 0.50 4.10
CA VAL A 73 -6.26 0.83 3.81
C VAL A 73 -5.74 1.87 4.82
N ILE A 74 -6.53 2.91 5.12
CA ILE A 74 -6.18 3.91 6.14
C ILE A 74 -5.96 3.23 7.49
N THR A 75 -6.90 2.40 7.96
CA THR A 75 -6.74 1.71 9.26
C THR A 75 -5.45 0.89 9.33
N ARG A 76 -5.05 0.22 8.25
CA ARG A 76 -3.80 -0.55 8.20
C ARG A 76 -2.56 0.33 8.24
N LEU A 77 -2.60 1.49 7.58
CA LEU A 77 -1.54 2.49 7.66
C LEU A 77 -1.45 3.10 9.06
N ASP A 78 -2.61 3.38 9.68
CA ASP A 78 -2.68 3.89 11.05
C ASP A 78 -2.06 2.90 12.06
N VAL A 79 -2.21 1.59 11.86
CA VAL A 79 -1.50 0.58 12.67
C VAL A 79 0.01 0.76 12.56
N LEU A 80 0.56 0.99 11.37
CA LEU A 80 1.99 1.20 11.19
C LEU A 80 2.47 2.48 11.87
N HIS A 81 1.74 3.59 11.68
CA HIS A 81 2.05 4.87 12.34
C HIS A 81 1.94 4.79 13.86
N ALA A 82 0.95 4.06 14.37
CA ALA A 82 0.80 3.86 15.82
C ALA A 82 1.94 3.00 16.40
N LEU A 83 2.38 1.95 15.70
CA LEU A 83 3.54 1.17 16.12
C LEU A 83 4.80 2.05 16.22
N GLU A 84 5.03 2.93 15.24
CA GLU A 84 6.14 3.88 15.26
C GLU A 84 6.03 4.87 16.43
N ALA A 85 4.83 5.40 16.69
CA ALA A 85 4.56 6.30 17.81
C ALA A 85 4.77 5.61 19.17
N LEU A 86 4.58 4.29 19.24
CA LEU A 86 4.84 3.47 20.42
C LEU A 86 6.30 2.99 20.51
N GLY A 87 7.19 3.48 19.63
CA GLY A 87 8.63 3.19 19.68
C GLY A 87 9.06 1.91 18.95
N VAL A 88 8.15 1.24 18.23
CA VAL A 88 8.50 0.09 17.38
C VAL A 88 9.19 0.60 16.11
N LYS A 89 10.37 0.06 15.80
CA LYS A 89 11.05 0.39 14.56
C LYS A 89 10.37 -0.34 13.37
N VAL A 90 9.61 0.38 12.58
CA VAL A 90 8.92 -0.18 11.40
C VAL A 90 9.80 -0.04 10.16
N TYR A 91 10.05 -1.14 9.45
CA TYR A 91 10.82 -1.18 8.20
C TYR A 91 9.98 -1.88 7.10
N ASN A 92 9.62 -1.28 6.01
CA ASN A 92 9.70 0.15 5.65
C ASN A 92 8.80 0.97 6.58
N ASP A 93 9.18 2.22 6.84
CA ASP A 93 8.39 3.07 7.72
C ASP A 93 7.00 3.38 7.16
N GLY A 94 6.04 3.65 8.08
CA GLY A 94 4.63 3.82 7.72
C GLY A 94 4.42 4.93 6.69
N ARG A 95 5.15 6.05 6.79
CA ARG A 95 5.04 7.18 5.86
C ARG A 95 5.59 6.83 4.47
N ALA A 96 6.68 6.06 4.39
CA ALA A 96 7.20 5.60 3.09
C ALA A 96 6.19 4.65 2.43
N VAL A 97 5.60 3.74 3.20
CA VAL A 97 4.56 2.83 2.71
C VAL A 97 3.32 3.59 2.23
N GLU A 98 2.83 4.57 3.02
CA GLU A 98 1.70 5.44 2.66
C GLU A 98 1.91 6.12 1.31
N ARG A 99 3.09 6.71 1.10
CA ARG A 99 3.46 7.36 -0.17
C ARG A 99 3.46 6.41 -1.37
N THR A 100 3.79 5.14 -1.17
CA THR A 100 3.78 4.14 -2.25
C THR A 100 2.40 3.57 -2.55
N VAL A 101 1.50 3.60 -1.58
CA VAL A 101 0.09 3.20 -1.75
C VAL A 101 -0.67 4.23 -2.60
N ASP A 102 -0.38 5.51 -2.43
CA ASP A 102 -0.96 6.61 -3.19
C ASP A 102 -0.17 6.86 -4.50
N LYS A 103 -0.74 6.39 -5.62
CA LYS A 103 -0.11 6.55 -6.94
C LYS A 103 -0.01 8.01 -7.40
N ALA A 104 -0.92 8.89 -6.94
CA ALA A 104 -0.87 10.31 -7.28
C ALA A 104 0.36 10.97 -6.63
N MET A 105 0.51 10.78 -5.32
CA MET A 105 1.64 11.33 -4.59
C MET A 105 2.97 10.72 -5.04
N THR A 106 3.02 9.41 -5.31
CA THR A 106 4.20 8.78 -5.90
C THR A 106 4.59 9.46 -7.21
N SER A 107 3.65 9.61 -8.14
CA SER A 107 3.90 10.24 -9.44
C SER A 107 4.32 11.71 -9.30
N PHE A 108 3.69 12.45 -8.38
CA PHE A 108 4.05 13.84 -8.08
C PHE A 108 5.49 13.96 -7.57
N PHE A 109 5.89 13.14 -6.61
CA PHE A 109 7.26 13.18 -6.09
C PHE A 109 8.30 12.79 -7.13
N LEU A 110 8.05 11.76 -7.93
CA LEU A 110 8.94 11.39 -9.02
C LEU A 110 9.12 12.54 -10.01
N HIS A 111 8.03 13.18 -10.43
CA HIS A 111 8.05 14.34 -11.30
C HIS A 111 8.82 15.52 -10.67
N GLN A 112 8.55 15.85 -9.41
CA GLN A 112 9.20 16.95 -8.69
C GLN A 112 10.72 16.75 -8.57
N HIS A 113 11.18 15.50 -8.48
CA HIS A 113 12.61 15.17 -8.38
C HIS A 113 13.27 14.90 -9.73
N GLY A 114 12.61 15.21 -10.85
CA GLY A 114 13.16 15.03 -12.19
C GLY A 114 13.38 13.58 -12.60
N ILE A 115 12.74 12.63 -11.92
CA ILE A 115 12.81 11.21 -12.27
C ILE A 115 11.90 10.96 -13.47
N ALA A 116 12.46 10.37 -14.53
CA ALA A 116 11.72 10.08 -15.75
C ALA A 116 10.54 9.15 -15.48
N THR A 117 9.34 9.64 -15.77
CA THR A 117 8.07 8.91 -15.64
C THR A 117 7.21 9.13 -16.86
N PRO A 118 6.29 8.22 -17.19
CA PRO A 118 5.28 8.50 -18.21
C PRO A 118 4.48 9.75 -17.85
N GLN A 119 4.01 10.48 -18.86
CA GLN A 119 3.06 11.58 -18.64
C GLN A 119 1.85 11.06 -17.88
N THR A 120 1.51 11.75 -16.78
CA THR A 120 0.49 11.29 -15.84
C THR A 120 -0.43 12.44 -15.46
N TRP A 121 -1.71 12.17 -15.48
CA TRP A 121 -2.77 13.07 -14.98
C TRP A 121 -3.52 12.34 -13.88
N VAL A 122 -3.84 13.07 -12.82
CA VAL A 122 -4.70 12.59 -11.74
C VAL A 122 -5.82 13.59 -11.57
N CYS A 123 -7.06 13.15 -11.71
CA CYS A 123 -8.22 14.01 -11.61
C CYS A 123 -9.41 13.23 -11.04
N GLU A 124 -10.25 13.90 -10.28
CA GLU A 124 -11.48 13.37 -9.73
C GLU A 124 -12.64 13.55 -10.73
N SER A 125 -12.69 14.72 -11.36
CA SER A 125 -13.77 15.07 -12.29
C SER A 125 -13.75 14.22 -13.54
N ARG A 126 -14.87 13.51 -13.79
CA ARG A 126 -15.06 12.73 -15.02
C ARG A 126 -14.95 13.60 -16.28
N HIS A 127 -15.45 14.83 -16.23
CA HIS A 127 -15.37 15.77 -17.35
C HIS A 127 -13.92 16.15 -17.68
N VAL A 128 -13.11 16.41 -16.66
CA VAL A 128 -11.67 16.69 -16.83
C VAL A 128 -10.96 15.44 -17.39
N ALA A 129 -11.24 14.27 -16.85
CA ALA A 129 -10.66 13.01 -17.34
C ALA A 129 -11.02 12.75 -18.81
N GLN A 130 -12.26 12.97 -19.20
CA GLN A 130 -12.74 12.84 -20.58
C GLN A 130 -11.98 13.76 -21.52
N SER A 131 -11.86 15.05 -21.19
CA SER A 131 -11.13 16.04 -21.99
C SER A 131 -9.66 15.70 -22.17
N ILE A 132 -9.02 15.16 -21.13
CA ILE A 132 -7.64 14.69 -21.21
C ILE A 132 -7.52 13.50 -22.16
N ILE A 133 -8.41 12.52 -22.03
CA ILE A 133 -8.42 11.32 -22.87
C ILE A 133 -8.63 11.69 -24.34
N GLU A 134 -9.62 12.51 -24.64
CA GLU A 134 -9.90 12.97 -26.01
C GLU A 134 -8.70 13.66 -26.66
N ARG A 135 -7.98 14.47 -25.90
CA ARG A 135 -6.80 15.17 -26.39
C ARG A 135 -5.57 14.26 -26.52
N GLU A 136 -5.31 13.43 -25.54
CA GLU A 136 -4.06 12.67 -25.47
C GLU A 136 -4.12 11.31 -26.16
N ALA A 137 -5.31 10.67 -26.24
CA ALA A 137 -5.46 9.39 -26.94
C ALA A 137 -5.27 9.51 -28.46
N THR A 138 -5.36 10.73 -29.00
CA THR A 138 -5.01 10.99 -30.40
C THR A 138 -3.52 10.86 -30.70
N LYS A 139 -2.67 11.04 -29.66
CA LYS A 139 -1.22 11.04 -29.78
C LYS A 139 -0.63 9.66 -29.49
N GLN A 140 -1.20 8.96 -28.50
CA GLN A 140 -0.72 7.66 -28.03
C GLN A 140 -1.80 6.95 -27.20
N PRO A 141 -1.74 5.61 -27.11
CA PRO A 141 -2.61 4.89 -26.18
C PRO A 141 -2.37 5.31 -24.74
N LEU A 142 -3.43 5.41 -23.95
CA LEU A 142 -3.40 5.77 -22.55
C LEU A 142 -3.69 4.56 -21.65
N VAL A 143 -3.20 4.61 -20.43
CA VAL A 143 -3.51 3.61 -19.40
C VAL A 143 -4.24 4.27 -18.24
N ILE A 144 -5.47 3.86 -18.00
CA ILE A 144 -6.23 4.26 -16.80
C ILE A 144 -5.93 3.27 -15.69
N LYS A 145 -5.65 3.80 -14.50
CA LYS A 145 -5.38 3.02 -13.28
C LYS A 145 -6.22 3.55 -12.13
N PRO A 146 -6.77 2.69 -11.27
CA PRO A 146 -7.37 3.16 -10.02
C PRO A 146 -6.26 3.79 -9.15
N LEU A 147 -6.62 4.82 -8.38
CA LEU A 147 -5.69 5.52 -7.49
C LEU A 147 -5.10 4.55 -6.45
N PHE A 148 -5.97 3.78 -5.81
CA PHE A 148 -5.61 2.71 -4.88
C PHE A 148 -5.86 1.35 -5.52
N GLY A 149 -4.93 0.43 -5.38
CA GLY A 149 -5.00 -0.92 -5.94
C GLY A 149 -3.62 -1.49 -6.24
N SER A 150 -3.55 -2.80 -6.37
CA SER A 150 -2.30 -3.54 -6.59
C SER A 150 -2.45 -4.56 -7.72
N GLN A 151 -1.35 -5.16 -8.15
CA GLN A 151 -1.32 -6.29 -9.10
C GLN A 151 -2.05 -6.04 -10.43
N GLY A 152 -2.11 -4.79 -10.89
CA GLY A 152 -2.75 -4.44 -12.16
C GLY A 152 -4.28 -4.52 -12.17
N GLN A 153 -4.92 -4.76 -11.03
CA GLN A 153 -6.38 -4.80 -10.96
C GLN A 153 -6.98 -3.43 -11.31
N GLY A 154 -7.98 -3.45 -12.21
CA GLY A 154 -8.64 -2.23 -12.67
C GLY A 154 -7.83 -1.38 -13.67
N VAL A 155 -6.66 -1.83 -14.10
CA VAL A 155 -5.88 -1.18 -15.16
C VAL A 155 -6.55 -1.43 -16.52
N ARG A 156 -6.74 -0.37 -17.30
CA ARG A 156 -7.36 -0.43 -18.64
C ARG A 156 -6.54 0.36 -19.66
N LEU A 157 -6.39 -0.20 -20.85
CA LEU A 157 -5.84 0.49 -22.00
C LEU A 157 -6.97 1.26 -22.70
N ILE A 158 -6.72 2.51 -23.05
CA ILE A 158 -7.63 3.39 -23.82
C ILE A 158 -6.93 3.81 -25.10
N LYS A 159 -7.61 3.62 -26.21
CA LYS A 159 -7.18 4.07 -27.55
C LYS A 159 -8.10 5.18 -28.05
N GLN A 160 -7.71 5.83 -29.11
CA GLN A 160 -8.55 6.82 -29.78
C GLN A 160 -9.90 6.20 -30.19
N GLY A 161 -10.99 6.88 -29.86
CA GLY A 161 -12.35 6.41 -30.14
C GLY A 161 -12.97 5.47 -29.12
N ASP A 162 -12.21 5.01 -28.14
CA ASP A 162 -12.74 4.21 -27.04
C ASP A 162 -13.66 5.05 -26.15
N ALA A 163 -14.79 4.47 -25.73
CA ALA A 163 -15.66 5.10 -24.75
C ALA A 163 -14.95 5.19 -23.38
N PHE A 164 -15.17 6.31 -22.69
CA PHE A 164 -14.67 6.46 -21.32
C PHE A 164 -15.26 5.34 -20.43
N PRO A 165 -14.42 4.54 -19.77
CA PRO A 165 -14.90 3.46 -18.95
C PRO A 165 -15.73 4.03 -17.79
N VAL A 166 -16.96 3.56 -17.66
CA VAL A 166 -17.78 3.86 -16.48
C VAL A 166 -17.01 3.32 -15.26
N PRO A 167 -16.78 4.13 -14.23
CA PRO A 167 -16.21 3.61 -12.99
C PRO A 167 -17.10 2.43 -12.53
N MET A 168 -16.51 1.27 -12.28
CA MET A 168 -17.23 0.29 -11.50
C MET A 168 -17.45 0.92 -10.13
N GLU A 169 -18.68 1.27 -9.82
CA GLU A 169 -19.09 1.62 -8.47
C GLU A 169 -18.75 0.43 -7.59
N ARG A 170 -17.58 0.50 -6.96
CA ARG A 170 -17.35 -0.35 -5.81
C ARG A 170 -18.09 0.34 -4.70
N HIS A 171 -19.22 -0.25 -4.33
CA HIS A 171 -19.92 0.15 -3.13
C HIS A 171 -18.91 0.28 -2.00
N ILE A 172 -18.87 1.47 -1.45
CA ILE A 172 -18.12 1.85 -0.27
C ILE A 172 -18.71 1.10 0.92
#